data_146a0254de004d0b5712f6fd68a859c3
#
_entry.id   146a0254de004d0b5712f6fd68a859c3
#
_cell.length_a   1.000
_cell.length_b   1.000
_cell.length_c   1.000
_cell.angle_alpha   90.00
_cell.angle_beta   90.00
_cell.angle_gamma   90.00
#
_symmetry.space_group_name_H-M   'P 1'
#
loop_
_entity.id
_entity.type
_entity.pdbx_description
1 polymer ?
#
loop_
_entity_poly.entity_id
_entity_poly.type
_entity_poly.pdbx_seq_one_letter_code
_entity_poly.pdbx_strand_id
1 'polypeptide(L)'
;MKKINKYLLAIAICIIFVGATIPFTLIDFGGRQSPQIPRVHIYVNSTIYSSLSSNISQYRQDIINQGYNVDVYNWSINDITQLKAHITTGYSNGLIGAILIGKLPYAKAQYWDSTWTMYRQFSCDYYLMDLDGNWTDVNSNGYYDVGATDNHVEHNNGTTNALPEIWVARISPYTISMAGFSPIIALNNFFNRTHNLRVNLTNRSNKALLYIDDEWASYRDEWISNFTAYTGNNLTCESDFNYFSNDFTNATYFLSNISDVTHPAFIDYELVHVMAHCNGTEQQFGVTTIPYQPTPLDGILTYQDIYNTGPQPLFFNLYSCFSANLMITNNIATHYLFDGQALNVIGCARSGGMSLYQPFYDSLRDGKIFGEAYKDWFYGPEIIPFHHWEEVYGMKFFGDPLATIYMS
;
A
#
# COMPACT_ATOMS: atom_id res chain seq x y z
N MET A 1 -4.92 -51.41 -30.05
CA MET A 1 -6.32 -51.21 -30.49
C MET A 1 -6.88 -50.05 -29.68
N LYS A 2 -7.18 -48.92 -30.34
CA LYS A 2 -7.62 -47.65 -29.69
C LYS A 2 -9.07 -47.78 -29.24
N LYS A 3 -9.35 -47.46 -27.96
CA LYS A 3 -10.73 -47.29 -27.46
C LYS A 3 -11.34 -46.04 -28.11
N ILE A 4 -12.25 -46.22 -29.02
CA ILE A 4 -13.06 -45.13 -29.60
C ILE A 4 -14.10 -44.72 -28.55
N ASN A 5 -14.11 -43.41 -28.30
CA ASN A 5 -14.93 -42.76 -27.27
C ASN A 5 -16.42 -42.92 -27.58
N LYS A 6 -17.15 -43.69 -26.77
CA LYS A 6 -18.59 -44.05 -26.99
C LYS A 6 -19.56 -42.86 -26.93
N TYR A 7 -19.08 -41.68 -26.53
CA TYR A 7 -19.93 -40.46 -26.40
C TYR A 7 -20.10 -39.68 -27.69
N LEU A 8 -19.22 -39.90 -28.69
CA LEU A 8 -19.37 -39.23 -29.99
C LEU A 8 -20.40 -39.95 -30.93
N LEU A 9 -20.71 -41.20 -30.64
CA LEU A 9 -21.68 -41.94 -31.44
C LEU A 9 -23.12 -41.73 -31.02
N ALA A 10 -23.38 -41.30 -29.78
CA ALA A 10 -24.74 -41.05 -29.27
C ALA A 10 -25.35 -39.72 -29.77
N ILE A 11 -24.54 -38.75 -30.17
CA ILE A 11 -25.01 -37.45 -30.68
C ILE A 11 -25.39 -37.51 -32.18
N ALA A 12 -24.80 -38.43 -32.94
CA ALA A 12 -25.08 -38.57 -34.39
C ALA A 12 -26.34 -39.33 -34.69
N ILE A 13 -26.92 -40.10 -33.75
CA ILE A 13 -28.11 -40.94 -33.98
C ILE A 13 -29.42 -40.20 -33.62
N CYS A 14 -29.38 -39.13 -32.85
CA CYS A 14 -30.61 -38.38 -32.49
C CYS A 14 -31.05 -37.32 -33.53
N ILE A 15 -30.29 -37.12 -34.62
CA ILE A 15 -30.62 -36.08 -35.62
C ILE A 15 -31.44 -36.61 -36.82
N ILE A 16 -31.70 -37.92 -36.91
CA ILE A 16 -32.33 -38.50 -38.13
C ILE A 16 -33.85 -38.77 -38.00
N PHE A 17 -34.47 -38.57 -36.85
CA PHE A 17 -35.90 -38.89 -36.72
C PHE A 17 -36.71 -37.84 -35.96
N VAL A 18 -36.86 -36.63 -36.45
CA VAL A 18 -38.07 -35.82 -36.25
C VAL A 18 -38.08 -34.71 -37.31
N GLY A 19 -38.86 -34.86 -38.36
CA GLY A 19 -39.19 -33.82 -39.32
C GLY A 19 -40.21 -32.83 -38.73
N ALA A 20 -39.78 -32.07 -37.74
CA ALA A 20 -40.49 -30.89 -37.27
C ALA A 20 -39.54 -29.69 -37.43
N THR A 21 -39.92 -28.72 -38.26
CA THR A 21 -39.29 -27.43 -38.39
C THR A 21 -39.42 -26.68 -37.05
N ILE A 22 -38.44 -26.90 -36.13
CA ILE A 22 -38.30 -26.06 -34.98
C ILE A 22 -37.65 -24.77 -35.49
N PRO A 23 -38.28 -23.58 -35.30
CA PRO A 23 -37.62 -22.33 -35.63
C PRO A 23 -36.37 -22.26 -34.76
N PHE A 24 -35.19 -22.20 -35.41
CA PHE A 24 -33.95 -21.82 -34.75
C PHE A 24 -34.14 -20.39 -34.28
N THR A 25 -34.63 -20.19 -33.06
CA THR A 25 -34.40 -18.94 -32.35
C THR A 25 -32.89 -18.92 -32.10
N LEU A 26 -32.21 -18.04 -32.83
CA LEU A 26 -30.86 -17.64 -32.45
C LEU A 26 -30.94 -17.27 -30.97
N ILE A 27 -30.43 -18.16 -30.10
CA ILE A 27 -30.12 -17.80 -28.74
C ILE A 27 -28.98 -16.78 -28.89
N ASP A 28 -29.35 -15.53 -28.78
CA ASP A 28 -28.38 -14.45 -28.59
C ASP A 28 -27.61 -14.79 -27.29
N PHE A 29 -26.46 -15.38 -27.43
CA PHE A 29 -25.48 -15.45 -26.36
C PHE A 29 -25.07 -14.01 -26.14
N GLY A 30 -25.89 -13.30 -25.34
CA GLY A 30 -25.75 -11.90 -25.00
C GLY A 30 -24.26 -11.59 -24.89
N GLY A 31 -23.82 -10.70 -25.78
CA GLY A 31 -22.42 -10.47 -26.07
C GLY A 31 -21.62 -10.44 -24.79
N ARG A 32 -20.76 -11.43 -24.58
CA ARG A 32 -19.70 -11.30 -23.57
C ARG A 32 -18.95 -10.05 -23.98
N GLN A 33 -19.19 -8.94 -23.27
CA GLN A 33 -18.30 -7.80 -23.36
C GLN A 33 -16.90 -8.37 -23.17
N SER A 34 -16.03 -8.15 -24.14
CA SER A 34 -14.60 -8.51 -23.95
C SER A 34 -14.16 -7.88 -22.64
N PRO A 35 -13.45 -8.61 -21.77
CA PRO A 35 -13.03 -8.07 -20.48
C PRO A 35 -12.33 -6.73 -20.73
N GLN A 36 -12.86 -5.68 -20.13
CA GLN A 36 -12.31 -4.35 -20.30
C GLN A 36 -10.89 -4.33 -19.71
N ILE A 37 -9.91 -3.92 -20.50
CA ILE A 37 -8.52 -3.79 -20.02
C ILE A 37 -8.52 -2.76 -18.88
N PRO A 38 -8.02 -3.14 -17.67
CA PRO A 38 -8.04 -2.25 -16.52
C PRO A 38 -7.20 -1.00 -16.78
N ARG A 39 -7.66 0.13 -16.27
CA ARG A 39 -7.06 1.44 -16.51
C ARG A 39 -6.36 1.97 -15.27
N VAL A 40 -5.22 2.62 -15.46
CA VAL A 40 -4.46 3.31 -14.43
C VAL A 40 -4.25 4.76 -14.82
N HIS A 41 -4.49 5.69 -13.91
CA HIS A 41 -4.16 7.10 -14.10
C HIS A 41 -2.84 7.45 -13.39
N ILE A 42 -1.97 8.18 -14.07
CA ILE A 42 -0.74 8.74 -13.52
C ILE A 42 -0.86 10.27 -13.54
N TYR A 43 -0.88 10.87 -12.37
CA TYR A 43 -0.86 12.32 -12.21
C TYR A 43 0.53 12.77 -11.84
N VAL A 44 1.12 13.65 -12.65
CA VAL A 44 2.46 14.19 -12.42
C VAL A 44 2.37 15.67 -12.16
N ASN A 45 2.94 16.13 -11.06
CA ASN A 45 3.00 17.56 -10.77
C ASN A 45 3.69 18.32 -11.91
N SER A 46 3.04 19.38 -12.41
CA SER A 46 3.46 20.12 -13.61
C SER A 46 4.87 20.73 -13.50
N THR A 47 5.31 21.06 -12.28
CA THR A 47 6.63 21.68 -12.07
C THR A 47 7.79 20.73 -12.33
N ILE A 48 7.56 19.41 -12.29
CA ILE A 48 8.59 18.38 -12.49
C ILE A 48 8.35 17.55 -13.75
N TYR A 49 7.23 17.74 -14.44
CA TYR A 49 6.81 16.89 -15.56
C TYR A 49 7.88 16.86 -16.68
N SER A 50 8.39 18.02 -17.09
CA SER A 50 9.40 18.10 -18.14
C SER A 50 10.72 17.44 -17.74
N SER A 51 11.15 17.61 -16.49
CA SER A 51 12.40 17.04 -15.97
C SER A 51 12.38 15.52 -15.85
N LEU A 52 11.18 14.93 -15.77
CA LEU A 52 10.98 13.47 -15.61
C LEU A 52 10.36 12.81 -16.84
N SER A 53 10.21 13.52 -17.95
CA SER A 53 9.43 13.06 -19.11
C SER A 53 9.89 11.70 -19.66
N SER A 54 11.21 11.45 -19.71
CA SER A 54 11.77 10.18 -20.15
C SER A 54 11.40 9.04 -19.20
N ASN A 55 11.59 9.24 -17.90
CA ASN A 55 11.29 8.22 -16.88
C ASN A 55 9.80 7.93 -16.81
N ILE A 56 8.95 8.96 -16.91
CA ILE A 56 7.50 8.79 -16.93
C ILE A 56 7.06 8.03 -18.18
N SER A 57 7.66 8.32 -19.34
CA SER A 57 7.39 7.58 -20.58
C SER A 57 7.79 6.11 -20.47
N GLN A 58 8.96 5.82 -19.88
CA GLN A 58 9.40 4.45 -19.63
C GLN A 58 8.47 3.75 -18.64
N TYR A 59 8.16 4.37 -17.51
CA TYR A 59 7.27 3.82 -16.50
C TYR A 59 5.87 3.53 -17.06
N ARG A 60 5.32 4.47 -17.86
CA ARG A 60 4.07 4.25 -18.60
C ARG A 60 4.17 3.03 -19.51
N GLN A 61 5.26 2.89 -20.28
CA GLN A 61 5.42 1.76 -21.20
C GLN A 61 5.55 0.43 -20.43
N ASP A 62 6.25 0.44 -19.30
CA ASP A 62 6.37 -0.74 -18.44
C ASP A 62 5.00 -1.22 -17.93
N ILE A 63 4.12 -0.29 -17.53
CA ILE A 63 2.77 -0.61 -17.07
C ILE A 63 1.89 -1.12 -18.24
N ILE A 64 2.03 -0.53 -19.43
CA ILE A 64 1.33 -1.01 -20.63
C ILE A 64 1.76 -2.46 -20.96
N ASN A 65 3.05 -2.76 -20.84
CA ASN A 65 3.57 -4.11 -21.06
C ASN A 65 3.06 -5.13 -20.04
N GLN A 66 2.63 -4.68 -18.86
CA GLN A 66 1.93 -5.51 -17.86
C GLN A 66 0.43 -5.72 -18.19
N GLY A 67 -0.09 -5.12 -19.26
CA GLY A 67 -1.47 -5.33 -19.73
C GLY A 67 -2.49 -4.28 -19.26
N TYR A 68 -2.05 -3.10 -18.83
CA TYR A 68 -2.93 -2.02 -18.38
C TYR A 68 -3.06 -0.91 -19.43
N ASN A 69 -4.22 -0.27 -19.49
CA ASN A 69 -4.37 1.03 -20.14
C ASN A 69 -3.85 2.13 -19.20
N VAL A 70 -3.04 3.07 -19.73
CA VAL A 70 -2.41 4.10 -18.89
C VAL A 70 -2.62 5.49 -19.48
N ASP A 71 -3.24 6.36 -18.69
CA ASP A 71 -3.38 7.79 -19.00
C ASP A 71 -2.46 8.59 -18.08
N VAL A 72 -1.67 9.51 -18.66
CA VAL A 72 -0.73 10.37 -17.94
C VAL A 72 -1.18 11.81 -18.03
N TYR A 73 -1.32 12.46 -16.87
CA TYR A 73 -1.77 13.85 -16.74
C TYR A 73 -0.67 14.74 -16.18
N ASN A 74 -0.35 15.79 -16.90
CA ASN A 74 0.47 16.90 -16.41
C ASN A 74 -0.41 17.80 -15.54
N TRP A 75 -0.37 17.60 -14.19
CA TRP A 75 -1.34 18.18 -13.28
C TRP A 75 -0.80 19.43 -12.59
N SER A 76 -1.47 20.57 -12.82
CA SER A 76 -1.09 21.88 -12.26
C SER A 76 -2.07 22.39 -11.17
N ILE A 77 -3.19 21.70 -10.95
CA ILE A 77 -4.24 22.16 -10.07
C ILE A 77 -3.93 21.72 -8.63
N ASN A 78 -3.81 22.68 -7.72
CA ASN A 78 -3.57 22.42 -6.30
C ASN A 78 -4.89 22.42 -5.52
N ASP A 79 -5.85 21.60 -5.95
CA ASP A 79 -7.16 21.43 -5.35
C ASP A 79 -7.50 19.95 -5.30
N ILE A 80 -7.69 19.44 -4.08
CA ILE A 80 -7.95 18.02 -3.84
C ILE A 80 -9.33 17.60 -4.35
N THR A 81 -10.32 18.50 -4.33
CA THR A 81 -11.67 18.19 -4.78
C THR A 81 -11.74 18.04 -6.31
N GLN A 82 -10.98 18.88 -7.03
CA GLN A 82 -10.85 18.76 -8.47
C GLN A 82 -10.09 17.49 -8.88
N LEU A 83 -9.07 17.12 -8.10
CA LEU A 83 -8.35 15.85 -8.32
C LEU A 83 -9.29 14.65 -8.12
N LYS A 84 -10.07 14.63 -7.01
CA LYS A 84 -11.08 13.58 -6.76
C LYS A 84 -12.11 13.52 -7.88
N ALA A 85 -12.67 14.65 -8.31
CA ALA A 85 -13.66 14.70 -9.40
C ALA A 85 -13.12 14.12 -10.72
N HIS A 86 -11.84 14.42 -11.04
CA HIS A 86 -11.19 13.86 -12.23
C HIS A 86 -10.97 12.34 -12.12
N ILE A 87 -10.56 11.85 -10.95
CA ILE A 87 -10.42 10.42 -10.65
C ILE A 87 -11.77 9.71 -10.76
N THR A 88 -12.84 10.27 -10.17
CA THR A 88 -14.21 9.73 -10.22
C THR A 88 -14.72 9.59 -11.67
N THR A 89 -14.40 10.58 -12.52
CA THR A 89 -14.72 10.48 -13.95
C THR A 89 -13.99 9.30 -14.61
N GLY A 90 -12.73 9.06 -14.23
CA GLY A 90 -11.94 7.92 -14.70
C GLY A 90 -12.53 6.58 -14.26
N TYR A 91 -13.06 6.50 -13.04
CA TYR A 91 -13.67 5.27 -12.50
C TYR A 91 -14.83 4.77 -13.36
N SER A 92 -15.68 5.66 -13.83
CA SER A 92 -16.76 5.33 -14.75
C SER A 92 -16.26 4.73 -16.09
N ASN A 93 -14.97 4.87 -16.39
CA ASN A 93 -14.30 4.37 -17.60
C ASN A 93 -13.32 3.20 -17.32
N GLY A 94 -13.50 2.50 -16.20
CA GLY A 94 -12.71 1.32 -15.85
C GLY A 94 -11.37 1.60 -15.15
N LEU A 95 -11.23 2.76 -14.51
CA LEU A 95 -10.09 3.08 -13.66
C LEU A 95 -10.08 2.16 -12.44
N ILE A 96 -8.96 1.52 -12.17
CA ILE A 96 -8.75 0.65 -10.99
C ILE A 96 -7.85 1.31 -9.93
N GLY A 97 -7.07 2.33 -10.32
CA GLY A 97 -6.19 3.02 -9.40
C GLY A 97 -5.48 4.23 -9.98
N ALA A 98 -4.94 5.05 -9.07
CA ALA A 98 -4.24 6.29 -9.39
C ALA A 98 -2.86 6.38 -8.75
N ILE A 99 -1.88 6.85 -9.50
CA ILE A 99 -0.50 7.10 -9.07
C ILE A 99 -0.24 8.60 -9.07
N LEU A 100 0.16 9.13 -7.92
CA LEU A 100 0.36 10.55 -7.68
C LEU A 100 1.87 10.85 -7.56
N ILE A 101 2.45 11.49 -8.58
CA ILE A 101 3.89 11.74 -8.67
C ILE A 101 4.22 13.20 -8.37
N GLY A 102 5.10 13.41 -7.39
CA GLY A 102 5.55 14.73 -6.98
C GLY A 102 4.64 15.40 -5.94
N LYS A 103 4.73 16.72 -5.82
CA LYS A 103 3.95 17.50 -4.84
C LYS A 103 2.52 17.75 -5.35
N LEU A 104 1.65 16.77 -5.16
CA LEU A 104 0.23 16.86 -5.50
C LEU A 104 -0.62 17.07 -4.24
N PRO A 105 -1.84 17.64 -4.37
CA PRO A 105 -2.70 17.90 -3.22
C PRO A 105 -3.07 16.60 -2.48
N TYR A 106 -3.34 16.72 -1.20
CA TYR A 106 -3.88 15.68 -0.35
C TYR A 106 -5.01 16.22 0.51
N ALA A 107 -5.97 15.38 0.87
CA ALA A 107 -7.00 15.73 1.82
C ALA A 107 -6.38 15.81 3.22
N LYS A 108 -6.90 16.74 4.02
CA LYS A 108 -6.58 16.87 5.45
C LYS A 108 -7.74 16.32 6.24
N ALA A 109 -7.47 15.43 7.18
CA ALA A 109 -8.48 14.90 8.08
C ALA A 109 -8.10 15.11 9.53
N GLN A 110 -9.09 15.05 10.41
CA GLN A 110 -8.91 15.16 11.85
C GLN A 110 -9.87 14.26 12.60
N TYR A 111 -9.49 13.90 13.82
CA TYR A 111 -10.35 13.25 14.79
C TYR A 111 -10.07 13.78 16.20
N TRP A 112 -11.08 13.70 17.08
CA TRP A 112 -10.90 14.02 18.47
C TRP A 112 -10.24 12.87 19.22
N ASP A 113 -9.06 13.14 19.78
CA ASP A 113 -8.35 12.19 20.63
C ASP A 113 -8.72 12.48 22.09
N SER A 114 -9.54 11.61 22.70
CA SER A 114 -10.01 11.77 24.08
C SER A 114 -8.90 11.57 25.11
N THR A 115 -7.87 10.79 24.79
CA THR A 115 -6.72 10.53 25.67
C THR A 115 -5.89 11.80 25.88
N TRP A 116 -5.70 12.56 24.79
CA TRP A 116 -4.90 13.78 24.80
C TRP A 116 -5.76 15.04 24.79
N THR A 117 -7.10 14.91 24.78
CA THR A 117 -8.07 16.01 24.76
C THR A 117 -7.77 17.06 23.70
N MET A 118 -7.43 16.60 22.48
CA MET A 118 -7.09 17.46 21.36
C MET A 118 -7.50 16.86 20.01
N TYR A 119 -7.63 17.68 18.99
CA TYR A 119 -7.76 17.19 17.62
C TYR A 119 -6.39 16.71 17.10
N ARG A 120 -6.36 15.49 16.58
CA ARG A 120 -5.24 14.96 15.81
C ARG A 120 -5.49 15.15 14.33
N GLN A 121 -4.53 15.77 13.67
CA GLN A 121 -4.61 16.13 12.26
C GLN A 121 -3.62 15.30 11.43
N PHE A 122 -4.07 14.86 10.25
CA PHE A 122 -3.26 14.01 9.39
C PHE A 122 -3.64 14.16 7.91
N SER A 123 -2.75 13.74 7.02
CA SER A 123 -3.01 13.66 5.59
C SER A 123 -3.76 12.36 5.28
N CYS A 124 -4.85 12.44 4.48
CA CYS A 124 -5.74 11.32 4.22
C CYS A 124 -5.87 11.06 2.71
N ASP A 125 -5.30 9.95 2.21
CA ASP A 125 -5.45 9.54 0.81
C ASP A 125 -6.67 8.66 0.58
N TYR A 126 -7.25 8.12 1.64
CA TYR A 126 -8.52 7.40 1.58
C TYR A 126 -9.64 8.24 0.96
N TYR A 127 -9.61 9.56 1.15
CA TYR A 127 -10.49 10.51 0.47
C TYR A 127 -10.50 10.35 -1.07
N LEU A 128 -9.36 10.01 -1.67
CA LEU A 128 -9.23 9.78 -3.11
C LEU A 128 -9.54 8.34 -3.52
N MET A 129 -9.55 7.41 -2.58
CA MET A 129 -9.86 6.01 -2.80
C MET A 129 -11.36 5.73 -2.70
N ASP A 130 -12.02 6.39 -1.75
CA ASP A 130 -13.46 6.39 -1.50
C ASP A 130 -14.12 7.47 -2.37
N LEU A 131 -14.60 7.07 -3.54
CA LEU A 131 -15.07 8.00 -4.58
C LEU A 131 -16.52 8.44 -4.37
N ASP A 132 -17.34 7.65 -3.69
CA ASP A 132 -18.76 7.89 -3.48
C ASP A 132 -19.12 8.42 -2.09
N GLY A 133 -18.15 8.46 -1.14
CA GLY A 133 -18.34 8.99 0.19
C GLY A 133 -18.54 10.51 0.23
N ASN A 134 -19.48 10.94 1.06
CA ASN A 134 -19.74 12.35 1.33
C ASN A 134 -18.90 12.81 2.53
N TRP A 135 -17.76 13.42 2.24
CA TRP A 135 -16.80 13.88 3.23
C TRP A 135 -17.17 15.29 3.72
N THR A 136 -17.32 15.47 5.03
CA THR A 136 -17.71 16.75 5.63
C THR A 136 -16.62 17.33 6.52
N ASP A 137 -16.48 18.65 6.46
CA ASP A 137 -15.73 19.50 7.39
C ASP A 137 -16.77 20.31 8.18
N VAL A 138 -17.17 19.79 9.35
CA VAL A 138 -18.31 20.29 10.13
C VAL A 138 -18.09 21.70 10.65
N ASN A 139 -16.84 22.01 11.01
CA ASN A 139 -16.50 23.32 11.59
C ASN A 139 -15.82 24.27 10.59
N SER A 140 -15.71 23.87 9.32
CA SER A 140 -15.12 24.66 8.23
C SER A 140 -13.67 25.08 8.49
N ASN A 141 -12.89 24.24 9.15
CA ASN A 141 -11.48 24.51 9.47
C ASN A 141 -10.49 23.98 8.42
N GLY A 142 -10.98 23.36 7.35
CA GLY A 142 -10.19 22.79 6.26
C GLY A 142 -9.73 21.35 6.51
N TYR A 143 -10.28 20.66 7.52
CA TYR A 143 -10.05 19.26 7.83
C TYR A 143 -11.35 18.49 7.82
N TYR A 144 -11.39 17.36 7.11
CA TYR A 144 -12.52 16.44 7.17
C TYR A 144 -12.57 15.74 8.53
N ASP A 145 -13.76 15.66 9.13
CA ASP A 145 -13.96 15.05 10.44
C ASP A 145 -14.19 13.53 10.28
N VAL A 146 -13.26 12.72 10.83
CA VAL A 146 -13.22 11.26 10.63
C VAL A 146 -13.02 10.51 11.97
N GLY A 147 -13.77 10.86 12.99
CA GLY A 147 -13.68 10.22 14.32
C GLY A 147 -14.67 9.07 14.50
N ALA A 148 -14.40 8.20 15.48
CA ALA A 148 -15.32 7.12 15.87
C ALA A 148 -16.67 7.63 16.40
N THR A 149 -16.67 8.80 17.05
CA THR A 149 -17.86 9.47 17.58
C THR A 149 -18.42 10.51 16.62
N ASP A 150 -17.63 10.97 15.67
CA ASP A 150 -17.93 12.05 14.74
C ASP A 150 -17.68 11.57 13.30
N ASN A 151 -18.13 10.35 12.97
CA ASN A 151 -17.99 9.84 11.61
C ASN A 151 -18.94 10.55 10.68
N HIS A 152 -18.46 11.59 10.02
CA HIS A 152 -19.18 12.43 9.07
C HIS A 152 -18.91 12.01 7.62
N VAL A 153 -18.39 10.82 7.39
CA VAL A 153 -18.33 10.22 6.05
C VAL A 153 -19.65 9.47 5.83
N GLU A 154 -20.59 10.14 5.18
CA GLU A 154 -21.87 9.53 4.79
C GLU A 154 -21.76 8.90 3.42
N HIS A 155 -22.28 7.68 3.28
CA HIS A 155 -22.41 7.02 2.00
C HIS A 155 -23.85 7.18 1.48
N ASN A 156 -23.99 7.53 0.19
CA ASN A 156 -25.26 7.94 -0.45
C ASN A 156 -26.40 6.91 -0.43
N ASN A 157 -26.20 5.70 0.08
CA ASN A 157 -27.20 4.62 0.06
C ASN A 157 -27.71 4.21 1.45
N GLY A 158 -27.42 4.96 2.51
CA GLY A 158 -27.82 4.57 3.86
C GLY A 158 -27.13 3.28 4.36
N THR A 159 -26.24 2.72 3.57
CA THR A 159 -25.31 1.67 3.94
C THR A 159 -23.97 2.32 4.22
N THR A 160 -23.40 2.07 5.36
CA THR A 160 -22.02 2.47 5.74
C THR A 160 -21.03 1.66 4.89
N ASN A 161 -20.99 1.89 3.59
CA ASN A 161 -20.03 1.24 2.70
C ASN A 161 -18.82 2.16 2.55
N ALA A 162 -17.97 2.17 3.55
CA ALA A 162 -16.69 2.88 3.53
C ALA A 162 -15.62 2.05 2.81
N LEU A 163 -15.95 1.41 1.69
CA LEU A 163 -15.03 0.60 0.91
C LEU A 163 -14.43 1.42 -0.23
N PRO A 164 -13.12 1.37 -0.45
CA PRO A 164 -12.50 2.12 -1.53
C PRO A 164 -12.81 1.52 -2.90
N GLU A 165 -13.22 2.33 -3.86
CA GLU A 165 -13.45 1.90 -5.24
C GLU A 165 -12.16 1.61 -5.97
N ILE A 166 -11.11 2.37 -5.67
CA ILE A 166 -9.79 2.28 -6.31
C ILE A 166 -8.67 2.28 -5.27
N TRP A 167 -7.48 1.86 -5.67
CA TRP A 167 -6.27 2.13 -4.89
C TRP A 167 -5.63 3.47 -5.32
N VAL A 168 -4.95 4.12 -4.36
CA VAL A 168 -4.14 5.33 -4.61
C VAL A 168 -2.74 5.12 -4.04
N ALA A 169 -1.71 5.42 -4.83
CA ALA A 169 -0.33 5.36 -4.39
C ALA A 169 0.40 6.69 -4.68
N ARG A 170 1.36 7.05 -3.82
CA ARG A 170 2.17 8.27 -3.99
C ARG A 170 3.64 7.95 -4.24
N ILE A 171 4.22 8.67 -5.20
CA ILE A 171 5.67 8.70 -5.46
C ILE A 171 6.12 10.14 -5.25
N SER A 172 6.37 10.51 -3.98
CA SER A 172 6.59 11.91 -3.59
C SER A 172 7.68 12.06 -2.52
N PRO A 173 8.86 12.57 -2.87
CA PRO A 173 9.94 12.84 -1.93
C PRO A 173 9.85 14.22 -1.25
N TYR A 174 8.72 14.92 -1.37
CA TYR A 174 8.61 16.34 -0.98
C TYR A 174 8.41 16.58 0.52
N THR A 175 8.40 15.55 1.34
CA THR A 175 8.52 15.67 2.79
C THR A 175 10.00 15.69 3.24
N ILE A 176 10.93 15.20 2.40
CA ILE A 176 12.36 15.15 2.71
C ILE A 176 12.95 16.56 2.64
N SER A 177 13.54 16.99 3.75
CA SER A 177 14.20 18.30 3.91
C SER A 177 15.59 18.10 4.47
N MET A 178 16.52 17.69 3.62
CA MET A 178 17.91 17.46 3.97
C MET A 178 18.84 18.29 3.07
N ALA A 179 19.98 18.72 3.61
CA ALA A 179 20.97 19.48 2.85
C ALA A 179 21.46 18.67 1.63
N GLY A 180 21.39 19.26 0.45
CA GLY A 180 21.81 18.62 -0.80
C GLY A 180 20.85 17.61 -1.39
N PHE A 181 19.70 17.35 -0.77
CA PHE A 181 18.69 16.46 -1.32
C PHE A 181 18.03 17.06 -2.57
N SER A 182 17.91 16.25 -3.62
CA SER A 182 17.25 16.62 -4.88
C SER A 182 16.06 15.72 -5.15
N PRO A 183 14.83 16.25 -5.11
CA PRO A 183 13.63 15.46 -5.43
C PRO A 183 13.68 14.85 -6.85
N ILE A 184 14.27 15.54 -7.81
CA ILE A 184 14.38 15.03 -9.19
C ILE A 184 15.33 13.84 -9.26
N ILE A 185 16.47 13.89 -8.57
CA ILE A 185 17.42 12.76 -8.53
C ILE A 185 16.75 11.56 -7.83
N ALA A 186 16.09 11.79 -6.71
CA ALA A 186 15.39 10.74 -5.96
C ALA A 186 14.30 10.05 -6.81
N LEU A 187 13.51 10.83 -7.56
CA LEU A 187 12.50 10.31 -8.48
C LEU A 187 13.11 9.55 -9.67
N ASN A 188 14.19 10.05 -10.26
CA ASN A 188 14.90 9.34 -11.33
C ASN A 188 15.42 7.99 -10.84
N ASN A 189 16.05 7.94 -9.66
CA ASN A 189 16.53 6.71 -9.05
C ASN A 189 15.38 5.73 -8.77
N PHE A 190 14.25 6.23 -8.26
CA PHE A 190 13.07 5.42 -8.03
C PHE A 190 12.55 4.78 -9.32
N PHE A 191 12.38 5.56 -10.40
CA PHE A 191 11.89 5.02 -11.68
C PHE A 191 12.88 4.02 -12.31
N ASN A 192 14.18 4.23 -12.15
CA ASN A 192 15.19 3.27 -12.59
C ASN A 192 15.04 1.93 -11.81
N ARG A 193 14.83 1.99 -10.49
CA ARG A 193 14.60 0.78 -9.69
C ARG A 193 13.33 0.03 -10.12
N THR A 194 12.22 0.75 -10.36
CA THR A 194 10.96 0.14 -10.80
C THR A 194 11.08 -0.50 -12.18
N HIS A 195 11.83 0.13 -13.10
CA HIS A 195 12.14 -0.46 -14.40
C HIS A 195 12.99 -1.71 -14.26
N ASN A 196 14.08 -1.65 -13.47
CA ASN A 196 14.97 -2.78 -13.23
C ASN A 196 14.23 -4.00 -12.68
N LEU A 197 13.27 -3.79 -11.76
CA LEU A 197 12.41 -4.89 -11.28
C LEU A 197 11.68 -5.57 -12.43
N ARG A 198 11.06 -4.80 -13.34
CA ARG A 198 10.24 -5.32 -14.43
C ARG A 198 11.04 -6.05 -15.51
N VAL A 199 12.29 -5.67 -15.71
CA VAL A 199 13.19 -6.32 -16.68
C VAL A 199 14.09 -7.37 -16.03
N ASN A 200 13.78 -7.80 -14.80
CA ASN A 200 14.49 -8.82 -14.03
C ASN A 200 15.98 -8.51 -13.78
N LEU A 201 16.33 -7.24 -13.64
CA LEU A 201 17.68 -6.81 -13.25
C LEU A 201 17.82 -6.63 -11.72
N THR A 202 16.72 -6.72 -10.97
CA THR A 202 16.72 -6.67 -9.50
C THR A 202 16.89 -8.08 -8.96
N ASN A 203 17.87 -8.26 -8.06
CA ASN A 203 17.99 -9.50 -7.31
C ASN A 203 16.85 -9.62 -6.31
N ARG A 204 16.20 -10.79 -6.25
CA ARG A 204 15.06 -11.06 -5.38
C ARG A 204 15.32 -12.28 -4.52
N SER A 205 15.06 -12.15 -3.24
CA SER A 205 15.31 -13.22 -2.27
C SER A 205 14.09 -14.09 -1.99
N ASN A 206 12.89 -13.58 -2.25
CA ASN A 206 11.62 -14.19 -1.84
C ASN A 206 11.53 -14.48 -0.32
N LYS A 207 12.23 -13.70 0.49
CA LYS A 207 12.22 -13.81 1.96
C LYS A 207 11.57 -12.59 2.59
N ALA A 208 10.90 -12.80 3.71
CA ALA A 208 10.30 -11.75 4.51
C ALA A 208 10.83 -11.72 5.93
N LEU A 209 10.91 -10.51 6.50
CA LEU A 209 11.15 -10.27 7.91
C LEU A 209 9.88 -9.72 8.55
N LEU A 210 9.40 -10.41 9.58
CA LEU A 210 8.43 -9.90 10.53
C LEU A 210 9.16 -9.50 11.80
N TYR A 211 9.27 -8.20 12.07
CA TYR A 211 9.98 -7.65 13.21
C TYR A 211 8.97 -7.05 14.19
N ILE A 212 8.85 -7.66 15.36
CA ILE A 212 7.81 -7.36 16.34
C ILE A 212 8.46 -6.88 17.62
N ASP A 213 8.31 -5.58 17.88
CA ASP A 213 8.78 -4.96 19.11
C ASP A 213 7.98 -5.40 20.34
N ASP A 214 8.53 -5.24 21.51
CA ASP A 214 8.08 -5.75 22.83
C ASP A 214 6.59 -5.65 23.11
N GLU A 215 6.00 -4.48 22.86
CA GLU A 215 4.59 -4.26 23.19
C GLU A 215 3.63 -5.14 22.37
N TRP A 216 4.06 -5.63 21.21
CA TRP A 216 3.28 -6.51 20.33
C TRP A 216 3.76 -7.96 20.37
N ALA A 217 4.80 -8.30 21.15
CA ALA A 217 5.38 -9.64 21.21
C ALA A 217 4.36 -10.72 21.61
N SER A 218 3.33 -10.38 22.42
CA SER A 218 2.26 -11.29 22.80
C SER A 218 1.38 -11.72 21.62
N TYR A 219 1.34 -10.99 20.52
CA TYR A 219 0.58 -11.29 19.30
C TYR A 219 1.38 -12.07 18.26
N ARG A 220 2.64 -12.43 18.56
CA ARG A 220 3.58 -13.05 17.63
C ARG A 220 2.97 -14.22 16.84
N ASP A 221 2.36 -15.18 17.52
CA ASP A 221 1.86 -16.40 16.88
C ASP A 221 0.64 -16.13 15.98
N GLU A 222 -0.22 -15.19 16.38
CA GLU A 222 -1.33 -14.72 15.57
C GLU A 222 -0.81 -14.04 14.30
N TRP A 223 0.16 -13.17 14.42
CA TRP A 223 0.71 -12.45 13.28
C TRP A 223 1.52 -13.33 12.32
N ILE A 224 2.27 -14.30 12.82
CA ILE A 224 2.90 -15.33 11.98
C ILE A 224 1.84 -16.09 11.17
N SER A 225 0.72 -16.47 11.79
CA SER A 225 -0.35 -17.20 11.10
C SER A 225 -0.99 -16.39 9.96
N ASN A 226 -1.03 -15.07 10.10
CA ASN A 226 -1.57 -14.16 9.10
C ASN A 226 -0.58 -13.84 7.96
N PHE A 227 0.70 -14.20 8.11
CA PHE A 227 1.76 -13.97 7.11
C PHE A 227 1.84 -15.15 6.12
N THR A 228 0.70 -15.61 5.64
CA THR A 228 0.59 -16.85 4.86
C THR A 228 1.29 -16.81 3.51
N ALA A 229 1.62 -15.59 3.02
CA ALA A 229 2.40 -15.41 1.80
C ALA A 229 3.82 -15.98 1.91
N TYR A 230 4.37 -16.04 3.13
CA TYR A 230 5.74 -16.46 3.40
C TYR A 230 5.76 -17.54 4.47
N THR A 231 5.67 -18.80 4.08
CA THR A 231 5.67 -19.94 4.99
C THR A 231 7.02 -20.65 5.03
N GLY A 232 7.30 -21.37 6.11
CA GLY A 232 8.53 -22.15 6.26
C GLY A 232 9.80 -21.27 6.32
N ASN A 233 10.78 -21.57 5.48
CA ASN A 233 12.08 -20.90 5.47
C ASN A 233 12.06 -19.51 4.84
N ASN A 234 10.94 -19.08 4.27
CA ASN A 234 10.82 -17.80 3.59
C ASN A 234 10.40 -16.65 4.54
N LEU A 235 9.96 -16.96 5.75
CA LEU A 235 9.62 -16.01 6.79
C LEU A 235 10.58 -16.15 7.97
N THR A 236 11.25 -15.05 8.33
CA THR A 236 11.95 -14.88 9.60
C THR A 236 11.09 -14.00 10.50
N CYS A 237 10.89 -14.40 11.74
CA CYS A 237 10.21 -13.60 12.74
C CYS A 237 11.15 -13.33 13.91
N GLU A 238 11.47 -12.07 14.11
CA GLU A 238 12.19 -11.58 15.27
C GLU A 238 11.19 -10.97 16.24
N SER A 239 11.16 -11.50 17.47
CA SER A 239 10.27 -11.06 18.55
C SER A 239 10.84 -11.50 19.87
N ASP A 240 10.84 -10.62 20.87
CA ASP A 240 11.24 -10.92 22.24
C ASP A 240 10.12 -10.51 23.20
N PHE A 241 10.05 -11.16 24.36
CA PHE A 241 9.08 -10.89 25.43
C PHE A 241 9.72 -10.20 26.63
N ASN A 242 10.94 -9.74 26.50
CA ASN A 242 11.72 -9.23 27.63
C ASN A 242 11.55 -7.72 27.81
N TYR A 243 10.43 -7.31 28.38
CA TYR A 243 10.02 -5.91 28.55
C TYR A 243 11.02 -4.98 29.29
N PHE A 244 12.06 -5.49 29.92
CA PHE A 244 12.89 -4.71 30.86
C PHE A 244 14.38 -4.74 30.56
N SER A 245 14.80 -5.34 29.49
CA SER A 245 16.23 -5.40 29.12
C SER A 245 16.44 -5.06 27.67
N ASN A 246 17.62 -4.52 27.37
CA ASN A 246 18.09 -4.40 26.00
C ASN A 246 18.21 -5.80 25.39
N ASP A 247 17.36 -6.11 24.45
CA ASP A 247 17.15 -7.43 23.89
C ASP A 247 17.38 -7.48 22.37
N PHE A 248 16.89 -8.52 21.71
CA PHE A 248 17.09 -8.72 20.27
C PHE A 248 16.25 -7.80 19.40
N THR A 249 15.09 -7.30 19.88
CA THR A 249 14.20 -6.43 19.10
C THR A 249 14.50 -4.95 19.29
N ASN A 250 15.76 -4.57 19.19
CA ASN A 250 16.23 -3.20 19.36
C ASN A 250 16.50 -2.48 18.03
N ALA A 251 16.60 -1.14 18.08
CA ALA A 251 16.79 -0.29 16.91
C ALA A 251 18.05 -0.64 16.11
N THR A 252 19.17 -0.96 16.79
CA THR A 252 20.46 -1.28 16.15
C THR A 252 20.37 -2.62 15.41
N TYR A 253 19.77 -3.62 16.04
CA TYR A 253 19.60 -4.94 15.43
C TYR A 253 18.64 -4.87 14.23
N PHE A 254 17.52 -4.15 14.38
CA PHE A 254 16.62 -3.92 13.25
C PHE A 254 17.33 -3.26 12.07
N LEU A 255 18.07 -2.18 12.32
CA LEU A 255 18.81 -1.47 11.27
C LEU A 255 19.83 -2.38 10.58
N SER A 256 20.53 -3.24 11.33
CA SER A 256 21.49 -4.20 10.76
C SER A 256 20.81 -5.22 9.85
N ASN A 257 19.60 -5.66 10.17
CA ASN A 257 18.82 -6.59 9.35
C ASN A 257 18.37 -6.00 8.00
N ILE A 258 18.26 -4.68 7.89
CA ILE A 258 17.74 -4.03 6.69
C ILE A 258 18.80 -3.27 5.88
N SER A 259 20.01 -3.07 6.40
CA SER A 259 20.99 -2.17 5.77
C SER A 259 22.44 -2.65 5.72
N ASP A 260 22.81 -3.75 6.37
CA ASP A 260 24.22 -4.21 6.39
C ASP A 260 24.62 -4.88 5.07
N VAL A 261 25.32 -4.13 4.22
CA VAL A 261 25.90 -4.62 2.95
C VAL A 261 27.19 -5.45 3.15
N THR A 262 27.77 -5.44 4.37
CA THR A 262 29.05 -6.15 4.63
C THR A 262 28.84 -7.61 5.01
N HIS A 263 27.62 -7.98 5.41
CA HIS A 263 27.24 -9.34 5.77
C HIS A 263 26.10 -9.84 4.86
N PRO A 264 26.40 -10.36 3.65
CA PRO A 264 25.39 -10.81 2.69
C PRO A 264 24.42 -11.86 3.23
N ALA A 265 24.75 -12.49 4.36
CA ALA A 265 23.86 -13.45 5.02
C ALA A 265 22.69 -12.81 5.77
N PHE A 266 22.76 -11.50 6.06
CA PHE A 266 21.74 -10.77 6.84
C PHE A 266 20.81 -9.91 5.99
N ILE A 267 21.14 -9.60 4.73
CA ILE A 267 20.35 -8.68 3.89
C ILE A 267 19.58 -9.45 2.82
N ASP A 268 18.88 -10.45 3.23
CA ASP A 268 18.22 -11.28 2.23
C ASP A 268 16.68 -11.17 2.35
N TYR A 269 16.19 -10.02 2.85
CA TYR A 269 14.77 -9.79 2.92
C TYR A 269 14.30 -8.93 1.76
N GLU A 270 13.28 -9.43 1.05
CA GLU A 270 12.58 -8.68 0.02
C GLU A 270 11.48 -7.81 0.64
N LEU A 271 10.79 -8.35 1.63
CA LEU A 271 9.72 -7.67 2.36
C LEU A 271 10.03 -7.61 3.85
N VAL A 272 9.79 -6.45 4.45
CA VAL A 272 9.87 -6.23 5.89
C VAL A 272 8.54 -5.70 6.40
N HIS A 273 7.99 -6.37 7.40
CA HIS A 273 6.90 -5.86 8.22
C HIS A 273 7.45 -5.57 9.61
N VAL A 274 7.48 -4.31 10.00
CA VAL A 274 7.99 -3.88 11.29
C VAL A 274 6.89 -3.27 12.14
N MET A 275 6.85 -3.70 13.40
CA MET A 275 5.95 -3.21 14.44
C MET A 275 6.76 -2.52 15.52
N ALA A 276 6.70 -1.19 15.54
CA ALA A 276 7.40 -0.37 16.50
C ALA A 276 6.66 0.97 16.67
N HIS A 277 6.82 1.60 17.82
CA HIS A 277 6.31 2.95 18.00
C HIS A 277 6.94 3.93 17.02
N CYS A 278 6.23 5.01 16.69
CA CYS A 278 6.76 6.05 15.81
C CYS A 278 6.07 7.39 16.09
N ASN A 279 6.83 8.48 15.94
CA ASN A 279 6.29 9.84 16.01
C ASN A 279 6.21 10.52 14.63
N GLY A 280 6.53 9.78 13.57
CA GLY A 280 6.56 10.24 12.18
C GLY A 280 7.97 10.46 11.62
N THR A 281 8.96 10.76 12.43
CA THR A 281 10.37 10.98 12.04
C THR A 281 11.32 9.94 12.58
N GLU A 282 10.88 9.17 13.56
CA GLU A 282 11.68 8.14 14.21
C GLU A 282 10.81 6.99 14.68
N GLN A 283 11.34 5.78 14.62
CA GLN A 283 10.81 4.58 15.24
C GLN A 283 11.48 4.38 16.60
N GLN A 284 10.69 3.96 17.59
CA GLN A 284 11.11 3.77 18.96
C GLN A 284 10.87 2.32 19.33
N PHE A 285 11.92 1.67 19.83
CA PHE A 285 11.92 0.26 20.20
C PHE A 285 11.97 0.11 21.72
N GLY A 286 11.33 -0.95 22.25
CA GLY A 286 11.19 -1.19 23.67
C GLY A 286 9.91 -0.64 24.26
N VAL A 287 9.57 -1.10 25.48
CA VAL A 287 8.33 -0.74 26.17
C VAL A 287 8.30 0.73 26.56
N THR A 288 7.29 1.46 26.06
CA THR A 288 7.09 2.88 26.40
C THR A 288 6.03 3.08 27.50
N THR A 289 5.45 1.99 28.03
CA THR A 289 4.31 2.02 28.96
C THR A 289 4.66 2.43 30.39
N ILE A 290 5.94 2.64 30.70
CA ILE A 290 6.30 3.24 32.00
C ILE A 290 6.10 4.77 31.84
N PRO A 291 5.08 5.38 32.49
CA PRO A 291 4.62 6.75 32.20
C PRO A 291 5.65 7.87 32.38
N TYR A 292 6.87 7.55 32.74
CA TYR A 292 7.94 8.52 33.07
C TYR A 292 9.32 8.13 32.51
N GLN A 293 9.41 7.16 31.61
CA GLN A 293 10.69 6.86 30.92
C GLN A 293 10.72 7.66 29.62
N PRO A 294 11.54 8.72 29.51
CA PRO A 294 11.57 9.58 28.33
C PRO A 294 12.34 8.98 27.14
N THR A 295 13.00 7.86 27.33
CA THR A 295 13.80 7.17 26.31
C THR A 295 13.34 5.73 26.17
N PRO A 296 13.06 5.24 24.95
CA PRO A 296 12.84 3.83 24.69
C PRO A 296 14.05 3.00 25.14
N LEU A 297 13.81 1.86 25.79
CA LEU A 297 14.87 1.04 26.36
C LEU A 297 15.78 0.44 25.28
N ASP A 298 15.23 0.13 24.10
CA ASP A 298 15.89 -0.59 23.01
C ASP A 298 16.25 0.31 21.83
N GLY A 299 16.23 1.62 22.07
CA GLY A 299 16.80 2.62 21.19
C GLY A 299 15.80 3.24 20.21
N ILE A 300 16.33 4.18 19.44
CA ILE A 300 15.58 4.97 18.46
C ILE A 300 16.27 4.83 17.11
N LEU A 301 15.45 4.58 16.07
CA LEU A 301 15.84 4.63 14.67
C LEU A 301 15.27 5.88 14.04
N THR A 302 16.13 6.81 13.66
CA THR A 302 15.74 8.09 13.08
C THR A 302 15.73 8.04 11.54
N TYR A 303 15.08 9.03 10.91
CA TYR A 303 15.17 9.20 9.46
C TYR A 303 16.61 9.43 8.97
N GLN A 304 17.52 10.01 9.81
CA GLN A 304 18.93 10.16 9.48
C GLN A 304 19.65 8.81 9.41
N ASP A 305 19.28 7.86 10.28
CA ASP A 305 19.85 6.52 10.25
C ASP A 305 19.44 5.80 8.97
N ILE A 306 18.17 5.92 8.55
CA ILE A 306 17.70 5.40 7.26
C ILE A 306 18.44 6.03 6.10
N TYR A 307 18.60 7.36 6.10
CA TYR A 307 19.34 8.08 5.06
C TYR A 307 20.79 7.64 4.97
N ASN A 308 21.47 7.48 6.10
CA ASN A 308 22.89 7.14 6.16
C ASN A 308 23.20 5.71 5.77
N THR A 309 22.25 4.79 5.96
CA THR A 309 22.45 3.35 5.77
C THR A 309 21.88 2.82 4.45
N GLY A 310 20.85 3.45 3.90
CA GLY A 310 20.22 3.06 2.64
C GLY A 310 19.62 1.65 2.67
N PRO A 311 18.46 1.44 3.31
CA PRO A 311 17.85 0.12 3.46
C PRO A 311 17.70 -0.64 2.14
N GLN A 312 17.96 -1.96 2.17
CA GLN A 312 17.99 -2.80 0.97
C GLN A 312 16.68 -3.49 0.60
N PRO A 313 15.77 -3.84 1.54
CA PRO A 313 14.50 -4.47 1.18
C PRO A 313 13.69 -3.65 0.19
N LEU A 314 12.95 -4.37 -0.68
CA LEU A 314 12.16 -3.74 -1.75
C LEU A 314 10.79 -3.27 -1.25
N PHE A 315 10.26 -3.90 -0.21
CA PHE A 315 8.91 -3.66 0.27
C PHE A 315 8.87 -3.54 1.79
N PHE A 316 8.23 -2.48 2.28
CA PHE A 316 8.05 -2.24 3.71
C PHE A 316 6.57 -2.08 4.04
N ASN A 317 6.15 -2.72 5.14
CA ASN A 317 4.90 -2.46 5.83
C ASN A 317 5.24 -1.96 7.24
N LEU A 318 4.98 -0.68 7.50
CA LEU A 318 5.31 -0.02 8.76
C LEU A 318 4.06 0.00 9.64
N TYR A 319 3.93 -0.96 10.56
CA TYR A 319 2.97 -0.88 11.65
C TYR A 319 3.51 0.10 12.70
N SER A 320 3.36 1.39 12.40
CA SER A 320 4.02 2.47 13.14
C SER A 320 3.22 3.76 13.04
N CYS A 321 2.92 4.38 14.19
CA CYS A 321 2.12 5.60 14.27
C CYS A 321 2.75 6.76 13.49
N PHE A 322 1.96 7.53 12.76
CA PHE A 322 2.36 8.74 12.02
C PHE A 322 3.47 8.53 10.98
N SER A 323 3.95 7.31 10.76
CA SER A 323 5.06 6.97 9.87
C SER A 323 4.88 7.48 8.43
N ALA A 324 3.64 7.65 7.98
CA ALA A 324 3.28 8.02 6.62
C ALA A 324 2.55 9.38 6.50
N ASN A 325 2.64 10.26 7.51
CA ASN A 325 1.94 11.54 7.49
C ASN A 325 2.67 12.58 6.63
N LEU A 326 2.08 12.98 5.50
CA LEU A 326 2.64 14.00 4.58
C LEU A 326 2.73 15.41 5.19
N MET A 327 2.12 15.65 6.34
CA MET A 327 2.22 16.92 7.06
C MET A 327 3.49 17.00 7.91
N ILE A 328 4.21 15.89 8.07
CA ILE A 328 5.45 15.80 8.85
C ILE A 328 6.64 15.89 7.89
N THR A 329 7.49 16.89 8.13
CA THR A 329 8.78 17.03 7.44
C THR A 329 9.71 15.90 7.86
N ASN A 330 10.48 15.38 6.91
CA ASN A 330 11.32 14.19 7.10
C ASN A 330 10.52 12.97 7.59
N ASN A 331 9.33 12.78 7.03
CA ASN A 331 8.50 11.64 7.31
C ASN A 331 9.25 10.33 7.01
N ILE A 332 9.26 9.40 7.98
CA ILE A 332 10.15 8.22 7.91
C ILE A 332 9.80 7.28 6.74
N ALA A 333 8.53 7.14 6.37
CA ALA A 333 8.14 6.28 5.25
C ALA A 333 8.70 6.79 3.92
N THR A 334 8.83 8.11 3.73
CA THR A 334 9.44 8.67 2.52
C THR A 334 10.95 8.45 2.49
N HIS A 335 11.63 8.44 3.64
CA HIS A 335 13.04 8.06 3.74
C HIS A 335 13.25 6.60 3.40
N TYR A 336 12.43 5.67 3.91
CA TYR A 336 12.47 4.27 3.48
C TYR A 336 12.33 4.11 1.96
N LEU A 337 11.43 4.88 1.33
CA LEU A 337 11.19 4.79 -0.12
C LEU A 337 12.35 5.35 -0.96
N PHE A 338 12.95 6.47 -0.55
CA PHE A 338 13.86 7.22 -1.44
C PHE A 338 15.34 7.09 -1.11
N ASP A 339 15.70 6.73 0.14
CA ASP A 339 17.10 6.66 0.56
C ASP A 339 17.69 5.24 0.41
N GLY A 340 16.84 4.22 0.24
CA GLY A 340 17.23 2.82 0.04
C GLY A 340 16.80 2.26 -1.32
N GLN A 341 16.59 0.94 -1.34
CA GLN A 341 16.16 0.19 -2.52
C GLN A 341 14.63 0.00 -2.59
N ALA A 342 13.88 0.54 -1.64
CA ALA A 342 12.45 0.30 -1.57
C ALA A 342 11.70 0.75 -2.84
N LEU A 343 10.73 -0.06 -3.23
CA LEU A 343 9.77 0.20 -4.29
C LEU A 343 8.40 0.52 -3.71
N ASN A 344 8.08 -0.04 -2.54
CA ASN A 344 6.83 0.22 -1.84
C ASN A 344 7.05 0.35 -0.34
N VAL A 345 6.33 1.30 0.24
CA VAL A 345 6.22 1.49 1.69
C VAL A 345 4.74 1.75 2.01
N ILE A 346 4.17 0.91 2.86
CA ILE A 346 2.86 1.12 3.45
C ILE A 346 3.05 1.59 4.88
N GLY A 347 2.30 2.57 5.32
CA GLY A 347 2.34 3.09 6.68
C GLY A 347 1.09 3.87 7.05
N CYS A 348 1.03 4.38 8.26
CA CYS A 348 -0.13 5.12 8.77
C CYS A 348 0.21 6.60 8.99
N ALA A 349 -0.69 7.50 8.57
CA ALA A 349 -0.55 8.94 8.77
C ALA A 349 -1.04 9.42 10.15
N ARG A 350 -1.62 8.51 10.94
CA ARG A 350 -2.13 8.71 12.30
C ARG A 350 -1.62 7.62 13.25
N SER A 351 -2.19 7.46 14.43
CA SER A 351 -1.89 6.34 15.32
C SER A 351 -2.34 5.02 14.69
N GLY A 352 -1.52 3.97 14.82
CA GLY A 352 -1.80 2.63 14.29
C GLY A 352 -0.96 2.26 13.07
N GLY A 353 -1.40 1.24 12.35
CA GLY A 353 -0.78 0.68 11.16
C GLY A 353 -1.76 -0.27 10.46
N MET A 354 -1.27 -1.12 9.57
CA MET A 354 -2.09 -2.15 8.94
C MET A 354 -2.31 -3.30 9.93
N SER A 355 -3.36 -3.22 10.72
CA SER A 355 -3.83 -4.35 11.55
C SER A 355 -4.56 -5.38 10.70
N LEU A 356 -4.75 -6.60 11.21
CA LEU A 356 -5.49 -7.68 10.54
C LEU A 356 -5.07 -7.81 9.06
N TYR A 357 -3.79 -7.84 8.82
CA TYR A 357 -3.18 -7.73 7.49
C TYR A 357 -3.26 -9.00 6.62
N GLN A 358 -3.92 -10.05 7.09
CA GLN A 358 -4.08 -11.31 6.35
C GLN A 358 -4.65 -11.09 4.94
N PRO A 359 -5.73 -10.29 4.72
CA PRO A 359 -6.27 -10.09 3.37
C PRO A 359 -5.26 -9.47 2.40
N PHE A 360 -4.38 -8.60 2.89
CA PHE A 360 -3.30 -8.01 2.10
C PHE A 360 -2.29 -9.07 1.65
N TYR A 361 -1.77 -9.87 2.59
CA TYR A 361 -0.76 -10.89 2.28
C TYR A 361 -1.33 -12.06 1.50
N ASP A 362 -2.59 -12.45 1.72
CA ASP A 362 -3.28 -13.44 0.91
C ASP A 362 -3.39 -13.00 -0.55
N SER A 363 -3.74 -11.73 -0.78
CA SER A 363 -3.80 -11.17 -2.13
C SER A 363 -2.43 -11.13 -2.82
N LEU A 364 -1.36 -10.81 -2.10
CA LEU A 364 0.01 -10.89 -2.64
C LEU A 364 0.40 -12.32 -2.97
N ARG A 365 0.09 -13.30 -2.10
CA ARG A 365 0.29 -14.73 -2.35
C ARG A 365 -0.43 -15.18 -3.62
N ASP A 366 -1.64 -14.68 -3.85
CA ASP A 366 -2.45 -15.01 -5.01
C ASP A 366 -1.97 -14.30 -6.29
N GLY A 367 -0.83 -13.59 -6.23
CA GLY A 367 -0.16 -12.96 -7.36
C GLY A 367 -0.73 -11.61 -7.77
N LYS A 368 -1.57 -10.98 -6.94
CA LYS A 368 -2.08 -9.63 -7.20
C LYS A 368 -0.97 -8.59 -7.08
N ILE A 369 -1.12 -7.48 -7.79
CA ILE A 369 -0.27 -6.31 -7.63
C ILE A 369 -0.48 -5.67 -6.24
N PHE A 370 0.53 -4.94 -5.76
CA PHE A 370 0.47 -4.30 -4.45
C PHE A 370 -0.75 -3.37 -4.27
N GLY A 371 -1.15 -2.63 -5.32
CA GLY A 371 -2.31 -1.75 -5.28
C GLY A 371 -3.62 -2.51 -5.04
N GLU A 372 -3.82 -3.64 -5.71
CA GLU A 372 -4.99 -4.50 -5.49
C GLU A 372 -4.96 -5.13 -4.09
N ALA A 373 -3.82 -5.66 -3.67
CA ALA A 373 -3.66 -6.22 -2.34
C ALA A 373 -3.93 -5.18 -1.24
N TYR A 374 -3.43 -3.95 -1.42
CA TYR A 374 -3.69 -2.84 -0.52
C TYR A 374 -5.18 -2.50 -0.45
N LYS A 375 -5.89 -2.48 -1.58
CA LYS A 375 -7.33 -2.28 -1.63
C LYS A 375 -8.08 -3.44 -0.96
N ASP A 376 -7.67 -4.69 -1.20
CA ASP A 376 -8.32 -5.88 -0.62
C ASP A 376 -8.24 -5.90 0.91
N TRP A 377 -7.20 -5.31 1.51
CA TRP A 377 -7.13 -5.17 2.96
C TRP A 377 -8.36 -4.44 3.53
N PHE A 378 -8.82 -3.36 2.87
CA PHE A 378 -10.00 -2.62 3.32
C PHE A 378 -11.29 -3.45 3.22
N TYR A 379 -11.32 -4.48 2.37
CA TYR A 379 -12.44 -5.41 2.24
C TYR A 379 -12.38 -6.58 3.21
N GLY A 380 -11.38 -6.63 4.07
CA GLY A 380 -11.24 -7.69 5.07
C GLY A 380 -12.47 -7.75 5.98
N PRO A 381 -12.99 -8.98 6.28
CA PRO A 381 -14.27 -9.14 6.98
C PRO A 381 -14.25 -8.59 8.41
N GLU A 382 -13.08 -8.35 8.97
CA GLU A 382 -12.91 -7.86 10.32
C GLU A 382 -12.61 -6.36 10.39
N ILE A 383 -12.22 -5.73 9.28
CA ILE A 383 -11.87 -4.30 9.25
C ILE A 383 -13.11 -3.43 9.45
N ILE A 384 -14.22 -3.76 8.80
CA ILE A 384 -15.45 -2.96 8.83
C ILE A 384 -16.28 -3.18 10.11
N PRO A 385 -16.55 -4.43 10.58
CA PRO A 385 -17.40 -4.65 11.73
C PRO A 385 -16.81 -4.23 13.07
N PHE A 386 -15.47 -4.22 13.20
CA PHE A 386 -14.78 -4.01 14.49
C PHE A 386 -14.32 -2.58 14.76
N HIS A 387 -14.79 -1.60 13.96
CA HIS A 387 -14.52 -0.17 14.21
C HIS A 387 -13.04 0.24 14.18
N HIS A 388 -12.20 -0.45 13.40
CA HIS A 388 -10.84 0.00 13.12
C HIS A 388 -10.78 1.20 12.14
N TRP A 389 -11.88 1.96 12.05
CA TRP A 389 -12.00 3.18 11.23
C TRP A 389 -10.83 4.14 11.43
N GLU A 390 -10.31 4.14 12.65
CA GLU A 390 -9.19 4.98 12.99
C GLU A 390 -7.97 4.67 12.12
N GLU A 391 -7.64 3.40 11.89
CA GLU A 391 -6.51 2.99 11.08
C GLU A 391 -6.80 3.21 9.59
N VAL A 392 -8.01 2.87 9.13
CA VAL A 392 -8.44 2.96 7.74
C VAL A 392 -8.15 4.32 7.11
N TYR A 393 -8.59 5.40 7.76
CA TYR A 393 -8.40 6.75 7.22
C TYR A 393 -6.93 7.21 7.20
N GLY A 394 -6.09 6.63 8.06
CA GLY A 394 -4.67 6.95 8.17
C GLY A 394 -3.78 6.21 7.19
N MET A 395 -4.24 5.09 6.65
CA MET A 395 -3.39 4.24 5.80
C MET A 395 -2.96 4.95 4.53
N LYS A 396 -1.69 4.76 4.17
CA LYS A 396 -1.07 5.31 2.96
C LYS A 396 -0.19 4.30 2.27
N PHE A 397 -0.18 4.41 0.96
CA PHE A 397 0.68 3.64 0.10
C PHE A 397 1.64 4.57 -0.67
N PHE A 398 2.93 4.42 -0.41
CA PHE A 398 3.98 5.08 -1.16
C PHE A 398 4.68 4.07 -2.08
N GLY A 399 4.91 4.45 -3.35
CA GLY A 399 5.68 3.65 -4.30
C GLY A 399 4.91 3.17 -5.52
N ASP A 400 5.32 2.02 -6.04
CA ASP A 400 4.83 1.42 -7.28
C ASP A 400 3.73 0.38 -7.03
N PRO A 401 2.44 0.74 -7.20
CA PRO A 401 1.33 -0.17 -6.92
C PRO A 401 1.22 -1.33 -7.92
N LEU A 402 1.90 -1.26 -9.05
CA LEU A 402 1.92 -2.31 -10.09
C LEU A 402 3.03 -3.34 -9.87
N ALA A 403 3.85 -3.19 -8.84
CA ALA A 403 4.82 -4.21 -8.44
C ALA A 403 4.10 -5.46 -7.93
N THR A 404 4.77 -6.61 -8.06
CA THR A 404 4.31 -7.91 -7.55
C THR A 404 5.41 -8.56 -6.71
N ILE A 405 5.01 -9.37 -5.75
CA ILE A 405 5.88 -10.34 -5.08
C ILE A 405 5.69 -11.69 -5.77
N TYR A 406 6.79 -12.35 -6.12
CA TYR A 406 6.73 -13.73 -6.57
C TYR A 406 6.92 -14.64 -5.37
N MET A 407 5.93 -15.49 -5.14
CA MET A 407 6.01 -16.58 -4.20
C MET A 407 6.54 -17.80 -4.93
N SER A 408 7.67 -18.33 -4.49
CA SER A 408 8.23 -19.58 -5.06
C SER A 408 7.51 -20.81 -4.50
#